data_2aa90834241d3d60fe5a69324d5a9404
#
_entry.id   2aa90834241d3d60fe5a69324d5a9404
#
_cell.length_a   1.000
_cell.length_b   1.000
_cell.length_c   1.000
_cell.angle_alpha   90.00
_cell.angle_beta   90.00
_cell.angle_gamma   90.00
#
_symmetry.space_group_name_H-M   'P 1'
#
loop_
_entity.id
_entity.type
_entity.pdbx_description
1 polymer ?
#
loop_
_entity_poly.entity_id
_entity_poly.type
_entity_poly.pdbx_seq_one_letter_code
_entity_poly.pdbx_strand_id
1 'polypeptide(L)'
;MTVLILDNPEMLARAAVEAGLMMSAATESSPRKPHRMRFHYGFNKHTLDNQDVEILRQHAAYLRQQPGVRIHIHGHADNFGAEDYNCFLSRLRATAVARQLVQEGVRESQIVVSGWGSTRPLARPEDRAANRRLELEYLTQEMARAL
;
A
#
# COMPACT_ATOMS: atom_id res chain seq x y z
N MET A 1 12.52 -34.72 5.21
CA MET A 1 12.44 -34.37 4.57
C MET A 1 12.22 -34.34 4.81
N THR A 2 12.36 -34.34 4.88
CA THR A 2 12.18 -33.97 4.42
C THR A 2 11.74 -33.75 4.63
N VAL A 3 11.42 -33.32 4.69
CA VAL A 3 11.10 -32.89 4.13
C VAL A 3 10.67 -32.71 4.20
N LEU A 4 10.37 -32.71 4.35
CA LEU A 4 10.00 -32.26 3.80
C LEU A 4 9.51 -32.26 3.86
N ILE A 5 9.22 -32.24 3.88
CA ILE A 5 8.89 -32.00 3.33
C ILE A 5 8.42 -31.96 3.37
N LEU A 6 8.28 -32.24 3.30
CA LEU A 6 8.01 -31.87 2.76
C LEU A 6 7.38 -31.90 2.92
N ASP A 7 6.91 -31.67 2.77
CA ASP A 7 6.64 -31.40 2.32
C ASP A 7 6.18 -31.21 2.16
N ASN A 8 5.69 -31.10 2.17
CA ASN A 8 5.50 -30.80 1.44
C ASN A 8 5.50 -30.45 1.00
N PRO A 9 5.49 -30.17 0.77
CA PRO A 9 5.64 -29.81 -0.10
C PRO A 9 5.63 -29.36 0.01
N GLU A 10 5.23 -28.68 0.08
CA GLU A 10 5.41 -28.33 -0.35
C GLU A 10 6.01 -28.37 0.05
N MET A 11 6.22 -28.83 0.68
CA MET A 11 6.97 -28.91 0.64
C MET A 11 7.53 -29.03 0.35
N LEU A 12 7.78 -29.01 0.17
CA LEU A 12 8.39 -29.11 -0.54
C LEU A 12 8.59 -28.85 -1.06
N ALA A 13 8.57 -28.54 -1.39
CA ALA A 13 8.87 -28.34 -2.18
C ALA A 13 9.20 -28.20 -1.97
N ARG A 14 9.06 -28.07 -1.54
CA ARG A 14 9.50 -27.99 -1.68
C ARG A 14 10.38 -28.33 -1.49
N ALA A 15 10.99 -28.70 -1.17
CA ALA A 15 11.91 -29.02 -1.29
C ALA A 15 12.45 -29.12 -1.85
N ALA A 16 12.59 -29.04 -2.39
CA ALA A 16 13.16 -28.98 -3.20
C ALA A 16 13.45 -28.70 -3.58
N VAL A 17 13.24 -28.50 -3.54
CA VAL A 17 13.50 -28.17 -4.07
C VAL A 17 13.82 -28.36 -3.67
N GLU A 18 13.71 -28.47 -3.27
CA GLU A 18 14.04 -28.54 -3.27
C GLU A 18 14.81 -28.57 -3.12
N ALA A 19 14.56 -28.96 -2.99
CA ALA A 19 15.71 -28.72 -2.68
C ALA A 19 16.56 -28.10 -3.52
N GLY A 20 16.98 -28.43 -4.05
CA GLY A 20 17.89 -27.79 -4.84
C GLY A 20 17.45 -26.55 -5.44
N LEU A 21 16.75 -26.44 -6.22
CA LEU A 21 16.40 -25.34 -6.84
C LEU A 21 16.02 -24.21 -6.05
N MET A 22 16.04 -24.33 -4.83
CA MET A 22 15.56 -23.36 -4.08
C MET A 22 16.45 -22.34 -3.64
N MET A 23 17.70 -22.38 -3.84
CA MET A 23 18.61 -21.48 -3.26
C MET A 23 18.47 -20.08 -3.71
N SER A 24 18.41 -19.85 -4.98
CA SER A 24 18.22 -18.48 -5.41
C SER A 24 16.84 -18.02 -5.07
N ALA A 25 15.94 -18.93 -4.91
CA ALA A 25 14.61 -18.55 -4.52
C ALA A 25 14.60 -17.93 -3.15
N ALA A 26 15.48 -18.32 -2.28
CA ALA A 26 15.52 -17.75 -0.95
C ALA A 26 15.80 -16.25 -0.99
N THR A 27 16.71 -15.82 -1.88
CA THR A 27 16.96 -14.40 -1.99
C THR A 27 15.84 -13.68 -2.69
N GLU A 28 15.12 -14.39 -3.52
CA GLU A 28 14.02 -13.77 -4.22
C GLU A 28 12.77 -13.66 -3.39
N SER A 29 12.74 -14.30 -2.25
CA SER A 29 11.56 -14.27 -1.40
C SER A 29 11.40 -12.97 -0.63
N SER A 30 12.40 -12.10 -0.63
CA SER A 30 12.29 -10.83 0.09
C SER A 30 11.33 -9.91 -0.64
N PRO A 31 10.34 -9.37 0.06
CA PRO A 31 9.40 -8.45 -0.56
C PRO A 31 10.09 -7.18 -1.05
N ARG A 32 9.64 -6.70 -2.17
CA ARG A 32 10.14 -5.46 -2.74
C ARG A 32 9.06 -4.42 -2.68
N LYS A 33 9.48 -3.16 -2.52
CA LYS A 33 8.55 -2.05 -2.55
C LYS A 33 8.00 -1.91 -3.97
N PRO A 34 6.66 -1.97 -4.16
CA PRO A 34 6.10 -1.78 -5.49
C PRO A 34 6.39 -0.39 -6.01
N HIS A 35 6.47 -0.26 -7.33
CA HIS A 35 6.68 1.04 -7.96
C HIS A 35 5.43 1.90 -7.94
N ARG A 36 4.27 1.27 -7.92
CA ARG A 36 3.02 2.03 -8.00
C ARG A 36 2.71 2.67 -6.66
N MET A 37 2.67 3.99 -6.66
CA MET A 37 2.43 4.80 -5.46
C MET A 37 1.14 5.60 -5.55
N ARG A 38 0.40 5.52 -6.65
CA ARG A 38 -0.80 6.31 -6.86
C ARG A 38 -1.94 5.42 -7.31
N PHE A 39 -3.11 5.64 -6.71
CA PHE A 39 -4.31 4.86 -6.99
C PHE A 39 -5.44 5.83 -7.26
N HIS A 40 -6.32 5.49 -8.19
CA HIS A 40 -7.42 6.37 -8.58
C HIS A 40 -8.76 5.78 -8.18
N TYR A 41 -9.72 6.66 -7.94
CA TYR A 41 -11.05 6.29 -7.49
C TYR A 41 -12.10 6.77 -8.49
N GLY A 42 -13.17 6.00 -8.61
CA GLY A 42 -14.36 6.45 -9.31
C GLY A 42 -15.04 7.56 -8.53
N PHE A 43 -15.97 8.25 -9.19
CA PHE A 43 -16.70 9.36 -8.57
C PHE A 43 -17.42 8.87 -7.31
N ASN A 44 -17.21 9.57 -6.22
CA ASN A 44 -17.84 9.29 -4.92
C ASN A 44 -17.54 7.87 -4.40
N LYS A 45 -16.51 7.22 -4.88
CA LYS A 45 -16.12 5.89 -4.41
C LYS A 45 -14.99 5.99 -3.40
N HIS A 46 -14.95 5.04 -2.47
CA HIS A 46 -13.89 5.00 -1.47
C HIS A 46 -13.27 3.60 -1.36
N THR A 47 -13.58 2.73 -2.30
CA THR A 47 -13.03 1.37 -2.33
C THR A 47 -12.14 1.21 -3.56
N LEU A 48 -11.13 0.37 -3.45
CA LEU A 48 -10.21 0.07 -4.53
C LEU A 48 -10.58 -1.28 -5.15
N ASP A 49 -10.19 -1.47 -6.41
CA ASP A 49 -10.46 -2.74 -7.07
C ASP A 49 -9.46 -3.81 -6.60
N ASN A 50 -9.67 -5.06 -7.06
CA ASN A 50 -8.86 -6.17 -6.59
C ASN A 50 -7.39 -6.05 -6.98
N GLN A 51 -7.10 -5.44 -8.15
CA GLN A 51 -5.72 -5.25 -8.56
C GLN A 51 -5.01 -4.25 -7.64
N ASP A 52 -5.70 -3.17 -7.28
CA ASP A 52 -5.12 -2.18 -6.38
C ASP A 52 -4.90 -2.77 -4.99
N VAL A 53 -5.85 -3.58 -4.51
CA VAL A 53 -5.70 -4.25 -3.22
C VAL A 53 -4.48 -5.18 -3.23
N GLU A 54 -4.25 -5.87 -4.34
CA GLU A 54 -3.09 -6.76 -4.43
C GLU A 54 -1.79 -5.97 -4.36
N ILE A 55 -1.75 -4.81 -5.01
CA ILE A 55 -0.56 -3.95 -4.92
C ILE A 55 -0.36 -3.45 -3.50
N LEU A 56 -1.44 -3.12 -2.80
CA LEU A 56 -1.34 -2.73 -1.39
C LEU A 56 -0.82 -3.88 -0.52
N ARG A 57 -1.20 -5.11 -0.83
CA ARG A 57 -0.65 -6.26 -0.11
C ARG A 57 0.85 -6.37 -0.30
N GLN A 58 1.34 -6.04 -1.48
CA GLN A 58 2.77 -6.05 -1.75
C GLN A 58 3.47 -4.94 -0.96
N HIS A 59 2.86 -3.76 -0.86
CA HIS A 59 3.38 -2.71 0.00
C HIS A 59 3.41 -3.16 1.46
N ALA A 60 2.35 -3.83 1.91
CA ALA A 60 2.29 -4.32 3.28
C ALA A 60 3.40 -5.34 3.55
N ALA A 61 3.64 -6.25 2.61
CA ALA A 61 4.69 -7.24 2.77
C ALA A 61 6.05 -6.56 2.92
N TYR A 62 6.30 -5.53 2.12
CA TYR A 62 7.55 -4.78 2.22
C TYR A 62 7.66 -4.09 3.58
N LEU A 63 6.58 -3.43 4.02
CA LEU A 63 6.60 -2.70 5.29
C LEU A 63 6.77 -3.61 6.49
N ARG A 64 6.21 -4.82 6.43
CA ARG A 64 6.40 -5.79 7.52
C ARG A 64 7.86 -6.18 7.67
N GLN A 65 8.60 -6.23 6.57
CA GLN A 65 10.02 -6.58 6.59
C GLN A 65 10.90 -5.39 6.97
N GLN A 66 10.34 -4.19 6.99
CA GLN A 66 11.11 -2.97 7.26
C GLN A 66 10.42 -2.18 8.38
N PRO A 67 10.47 -2.68 9.62
CA PRO A 67 9.69 -2.05 10.70
C PRO A 67 10.11 -0.61 11.02
N GLY A 68 11.29 -0.19 10.60
CA GLY A 68 11.73 1.19 10.79
C GLY A 68 11.27 2.14 9.69
N VAL A 69 10.62 1.62 8.65
CA VAL A 69 10.15 2.46 7.54
C VAL A 69 8.72 2.88 7.82
N ARG A 70 8.41 4.13 7.51
CA ARG A 70 7.04 4.65 7.66
C ARG A 70 6.49 5.04 6.30
N ILE A 71 5.16 5.03 6.21
CA ILE A 71 4.46 5.37 4.99
C ILE A 71 3.42 6.43 5.30
N HIS A 72 3.35 7.46 4.47
CA HIS A 72 2.35 8.51 4.59
C HIS A 72 1.33 8.31 3.47
N ILE A 73 0.08 8.19 3.84
CA ILE A 73 -1.02 7.94 2.91
C ILE A 73 -1.76 9.24 2.72
N HIS A 74 -1.75 9.76 1.49
CA HIS A 74 -2.37 11.03 1.16
C HIS A 74 -3.64 10.78 0.35
N GLY A 75 -4.78 11.15 0.91
CA GLY A 75 -6.05 11.08 0.19
C GLY A 75 -6.37 12.40 -0.47
N HIS A 76 -6.88 12.33 -1.70
CA HIS A 76 -7.24 13.52 -2.48
C HIS A 76 -8.60 13.33 -3.12
N ALA A 77 -9.29 14.44 -3.33
CA ALA A 77 -10.59 14.46 -3.99
C ALA A 77 -10.53 15.46 -5.14
N ASP A 78 -11.51 15.37 -6.04
CA ASP A 78 -11.65 16.41 -7.05
C ASP A 78 -12.38 17.61 -6.44
N ASN A 79 -12.65 18.63 -7.28
CA ASN A 79 -13.24 19.87 -6.79
C ASN A 79 -14.76 19.90 -6.88
N PHE A 80 -15.40 18.76 -7.08
CA PHE A 80 -16.85 18.70 -7.17
C PHE A 80 -17.47 18.75 -5.76
N GLY A 81 -18.41 19.67 -5.56
CA GLY A 81 -19.14 19.76 -4.30
C GLY A 81 -18.40 20.52 -3.22
N ALA A 82 -18.89 20.41 -1.99
CA ALA A 82 -18.36 21.18 -0.88
C ALA A 82 -17.01 20.67 -0.43
N GLU A 83 -16.13 21.58 -0.07
CA GLU A 83 -14.78 21.23 0.34
C GLU A 83 -14.78 20.40 1.63
N ASP A 84 -15.69 20.68 2.57
CA ASP A 84 -15.79 19.88 3.80
C ASP A 84 -16.05 18.41 3.49
N TYR A 85 -16.94 18.14 2.54
CA TYR A 85 -17.22 16.77 2.12
C TYR A 85 -16.02 16.16 1.43
N ASN A 86 -15.32 16.94 0.60
CA ASN A 86 -14.15 16.45 -0.11
C ASN A 86 -13.02 16.10 0.86
N CYS A 87 -12.84 16.89 1.90
CA CYS A 87 -11.88 16.56 2.94
C CYS A 87 -12.26 15.27 3.65
N PHE A 88 -13.54 15.12 3.99
CA PHE A 88 -14.02 13.90 4.61
C PHE A 88 -13.80 12.69 3.71
N LEU A 89 -14.15 12.79 2.44
CA LEU A 89 -14.01 11.69 1.49
C LEU A 89 -12.55 11.31 1.31
N SER A 90 -11.67 12.30 1.20
CA SER A 90 -10.25 12.03 1.00
C SER A 90 -9.65 11.33 2.22
N ARG A 91 -10.07 11.74 3.42
CA ARG A 91 -9.61 11.07 4.64
C ARG A 91 -10.19 9.66 4.73
N LEU A 92 -11.43 9.49 4.33
CA LEU A 92 -12.05 8.16 4.33
C LEU A 92 -11.27 7.19 3.43
N ARG A 93 -10.88 7.67 2.25
CA ARG A 93 -10.07 6.87 1.33
C ARG A 93 -8.74 6.48 1.95
N ALA A 94 -8.05 7.45 2.53
CA ALA A 94 -6.74 7.19 3.14
C ALA A 94 -6.86 6.27 4.34
N THR A 95 -7.90 6.44 5.16
CA THR A 95 -8.11 5.59 6.33
C THR A 95 -8.42 4.15 5.92
N ALA A 96 -9.20 3.97 4.85
CA ALA A 96 -9.51 2.62 4.37
C ALA A 96 -8.23 1.88 3.94
N VAL A 97 -7.32 2.59 3.28
CA VAL A 97 -6.04 1.99 2.89
C VAL A 97 -5.20 1.68 4.12
N ALA A 98 -5.18 2.59 5.10
CA ALA A 98 -4.45 2.33 6.34
C ALA A 98 -4.97 1.08 7.04
N ARG A 99 -6.28 0.90 7.09
CA ARG A 99 -6.87 -0.29 7.69
C ARG A 99 -6.50 -1.55 6.92
N GLN A 100 -6.47 -1.46 5.60
CA GLN A 100 -6.06 -2.60 4.78
C GLN A 100 -4.63 -3.00 5.12
N LEU A 101 -3.73 -2.04 5.24
CA LEU A 101 -2.34 -2.32 5.57
C LEU A 101 -2.22 -2.94 6.96
N VAL A 102 -2.98 -2.44 7.94
CA VAL A 102 -2.96 -3.01 9.29
C VAL A 102 -3.49 -4.43 9.27
N GLN A 103 -4.54 -4.70 8.52
CA GLN A 103 -5.07 -6.06 8.39
C GLN A 103 -4.04 -7.01 7.78
N GLU A 104 -3.15 -6.49 6.95
CA GLU A 104 -2.09 -7.29 6.34
C GLU A 104 -0.84 -7.36 7.22
N GLY A 105 -0.89 -6.82 8.43
CA GLY A 105 0.18 -6.98 9.41
C GLY A 105 1.10 -5.78 9.58
N VAL A 106 0.85 -4.66 8.92
CA VAL A 106 1.64 -3.45 9.10
C VAL A 106 1.29 -2.82 10.45
N ARG A 107 2.28 -2.31 11.15
CA ARG A 107 2.04 -1.67 12.45
C ARG A 107 1.47 -0.28 12.24
N GLU A 108 0.53 0.09 13.11
CA GLU A 108 -0.05 1.43 13.03
C GLU A 108 1.01 2.52 13.17
N SER A 109 2.05 2.26 13.93
CA SER A 109 3.13 3.23 14.11
C SER A 109 3.91 3.51 12.83
N GLN A 110 3.76 2.67 11.81
CA GLN A 110 4.40 2.89 10.52
C GLN A 110 3.55 3.73 9.58
N ILE A 111 2.34 4.12 9.96
CA ILE A 111 1.37 4.71 9.04
C ILE A 111 0.99 6.12 9.49
N VAL A 112 1.05 7.07 8.56
CA VAL A 112 0.54 8.43 8.75
C VAL A 112 -0.52 8.65 7.68
N VAL A 113 -1.65 9.25 8.06
CA VAL A 113 -2.79 9.47 7.17
C VAL A 113 -3.08 10.96 7.06
N SER A 114 -3.30 11.44 5.85
CA SER A 114 -3.73 12.82 5.61
C SER A 114 -4.85 12.84 4.57
N GLY A 115 -5.84 13.70 4.79
CA GLY A 115 -6.89 13.94 3.83
C GLY A 115 -6.83 15.39 3.38
N TRP A 116 -6.52 15.59 2.12
CA TRP A 116 -6.29 16.93 1.58
C TRP A 116 -7.50 17.56 0.88
N GLY A 117 -8.57 16.78 0.67
CA GLY A 117 -9.70 17.25 -0.11
C GLY A 117 -9.25 17.62 -1.51
N SER A 118 -9.73 18.76 -2.00
CA SER A 118 -9.37 19.22 -3.34
C SER A 118 -8.23 20.23 -3.32
N THR A 119 -7.56 20.43 -2.18
CA THR A 119 -6.59 21.51 -2.03
C THR A 119 -5.25 21.23 -2.70
N ARG A 120 -4.96 19.99 -3.09
CA ARG A 120 -3.70 19.62 -3.74
C ARG A 120 -3.98 18.88 -5.04
N PRO A 121 -4.46 19.58 -6.07
CA PRO A 121 -4.78 18.91 -7.34
C PRO A 121 -3.51 18.45 -8.06
N LEU A 122 -3.62 17.30 -8.72
CA LEU A 122 -2.57 16.79 -9.57
C LEU A 122 -2.69 17.37 -10.97
N ALA A 123 -3.92 17.63 -11.40
CA ALA A 123 -4.24 18.05 -12.75
C ALA A 123 -5.17 19.26 -12.68
N ARG A 124 -5.53 19.77 -13.86
CA ARG A 124 -6.45 20.91 -13.92
C ARG A 124 -7.80 20.55 -13.27
N PRO A 125 -8.55 21.54 -12.78
CA PRO A 125 -9.80 21.25 -12.09
C PRO A 125 -10.80 20.43 -12.92
N GLU A 126 -10.81 20.60 -14.25
CA GLU A 126 -11.72 19.85 -15.10
C GLU A 126 -11.29 18.38 -15.25
N ASP A 127 -10.06 18.04 -14.93
CA ASP A 127 -9.60 16.65 -14.98
C ASP A 127 -9.87 15.97 -13.64
N ARG A 128 -11.15 15.87 -13.30
CA ARG A 128 -11.55 15.39 -11.97
C ARG A 128 -11.09 13.96 -11.70
N ALA A 129 -11.13 13.10 -12.72
CA ALA A 129 -10.71 11.71 -12.53
C ALA A 129 -9.25 11.63 -12.08
N ALA A 130 -8.39 12.48 -12.62
CA ALA A 130 -6.98 12.49 -12.23
C ALA A 130 -6.79 12.98 -10.81
N ASN A 131 -7.69 13.83 -10.31
CA ASN A 131 -7.58 14.40 -8.98
C ASN A 131 -8.21 13.52 -7.89
N ARG A 132 -9.04 12.54 -8.27
CA ARG A 132 -9.60 11.57 -7.33
C ARG A 132 -8.59 10.46 -7.13
N ARG A 133 -7.68 10.68 -6.20
CA ARG A 133 -6.57 9.73 -6.06
C ARG A 133 -6.11 9.59 -4.61
N LEU A 134 -5.32 8.56 -4.42
CA LEU A 134 -4.59 8.34 -3.19
C LEU A 134 -3.13 8.19 -3.55
N GLU A 135 -2.25 8.79 -2.78
CA GLU A 135 -0.82 8.71 -3.02
C GLU A 135 -0.11 8.18 -1.78
N LEU A 136 0.85 7.30 -2.01
CA LEU A 136 1.68 6.76 -0.96
C LEU A 136 3.04 7.45 -1.01
N GLU A 137 3.55 7.78 0.17
CA GLU A 137 4.86 8.39 0.28
C GLU A 137 5.63 7.64 1.36
N TYR A 138 6.73 7.02 0.99
CA TYR A 138 7.59 6.35 1.96
C TYR A 138 8.50 7.40 2.60
N LEU A 139 8.62 7.33 3.94
CA LEU A 139 9.38 8.30 4.68
C LEU A 139 10.71 7.69 5.11
N THR A 140 11.79 8.45 4.92
CA THR A 140 13.07 8.05 5.50
C THR A 140 12.97 8.24 7.02
N GLN A 141 13.91 7.64 7.74
CA GLN A 141 13.94 7.83 9.19
C GLN A 141 14.03 9.29 9.57
N GLU A 142 14.81 10.05 8.82
CA GLU A 142 14.98 11.46 9.08
C GLU A 142 13.69 12.22 8.86
N MET A 143 12.99 11.96 7.76
CA MET A 143 11.71 12.59 7.48
C MET A 143 10.67 12.21 8.51
N ALA A 144 10.68 10.96 8.95
CA ALA A 144 9.73 10.48 9.94
C ALA A 144 9.91 11.19 11.27
N ARG A 145 11.13 11.52 11.65
CA ARG A 145 11.37 12.26 12.89
C ARG A 145 10.82 13.67 12.84
N ALA A 146 10.74 14.25 11.64
CA ALA A 146 10.23 15.60 11.47
C ALA A 146 8.72 15.67 11.58
N LEU A 147 8.03 14.56 11.54
CA LEU A 147 6.60 14.52 11.72
C LEU A 147 6.25 14.56 13.20
#